data_df4833671edb15d6b1af07dd7f14122c
#
_entry.id   df4833671edb15d6b1af07dd7f14122c
#
_cell.length_a   1.000
_cell.length_b   1.000
_cell.length_c   1.000
_cell.angle_alpha   90.00
_cell.angle_beta   90.00
_cell.angle_gamma   90.00
#
_symmetry.space_group_name_H-M   'P 1'
#
loop_
_entity.id
_entity.type
_entity.pdbx_description
1 polymer ?
#
loop_
_entity_poly.entity_id
_entity_poly.type
_entity_poly.pdbx_seq_one_letter_code
_entity_poly.pdbx_strand_id
1 'polypeptide(L)'
;MRSILSLAISRRRLVLNFAAPTGSGPTLIRHDDVTGLIHEFGHVLEFGLARTDGAMVTDSWMELDFVEAPSQIMEHWAWSPAVVQRLGRHYATGAPPPDELVAGLPEARQLNIGTYTLFNFIFRALVDQYLHGPEPVDAMDAYRRGFAVTGFPFMEGTFQPGTFDHITGIYDAGFYSYIWAQVFGDDMFSAFLDGGLLSAEVGARYRREVLEPSWGVPGRQRVEGFLGRPPSDRAFLERLGIAGE
;
A
#
# COMPACT_ATOMS: atom_id res chain seq x y z
N MET A 1 -23.78 -37.14 -0.70
CA MET A 1 -22.56 -36.81 0.07
C MET A 1 -22.59 -35.31 0.34
N ARG A 2 -22.90 -34.91 1.58
CA ARG A 2 -22.84 -33.49 1.97
C ARG A 2 -21.37 -33.18 2.30
N SER A 3 -20.74 -32.35 1.50
CA SER A 3 -19.41 -31.81 1.76
C SER A 3 -19.46 -31.05 3.08
N ILE A 4 -18.72 -31.52 4.07
CA ILE A 4 -18.43 -30.77 5.31
C ILE A 4 -17.38 -29.74 4.93
N LEU A 5 -17.80 -28.59 4.41
CA LEU A 5 -16.97 -27.39 4.36
C LEU A 5 -16.82 -26.92 5.81
N SER A 6 -15.75 -27.34 6.45
CA SER A 6 -15.29 -26.73 7.68
C SER A 6 -14.98 -25.27 7.37
N LEU A 7 -15.83 -24.36 7.82
CA LEU A 7 -15.49 -22.95 7.95
C LEU A 7 -14.36 -22.85 8.99
N ALA A 8 -13.12 -23.02 8.55
CA ALA A 8 -11.98 -22.67 9.34
C ALA A 8 -12.01 -21.15 9.49
N ILE A 9 -12.49 -20.65 10.63
CA ILE A 9 -12.37 -19.24 10.99
C ILE A 9 -10.87 -19.00 11.16
N SER A 10 -10.25 -18.47 10.11
CA SER A 10 -8.85 -18.07 10.11
C SER A 10 -8.70 -16.87 11.07
N ARG A 11 -8.07 -17.08 12.20
CA ARG A 11 -7.69 -15.98 13.09
C ARG A 11 -6.48 -15.31 12.50
N ARG A 12 -6.61 -14.07 12.06
CA ARG A 12 -5.49 -13.23 11.61
C ARG A 12 -5.06 -12.31 12.76
N ARG A 13 -3.78 -12.00 12.78
CA ARG A 13 -3.20 -11.04 13.74
C ARG A 13 -2.58 -9.92 12.94
N LEU A 14 -2.91 -8.70 13.31
CA LEU A 14 -2.26 -7.49 12.84
C LEU A 14 -1.18 -7.12 13.84
N VAL A 15 0.07 -7.02 13.39
CA VAL A 15 1.21 -6.69 14.23
C VAL A 15 1.91 -5.48 13.63
N LEU A 16 2.09 -4.43 14.43
CA LEU A 16 2.76 -3.20 14.02
C LEU A 16 3.75 -2.77 15.09
N ASN A 17 4.77 -2.02 14.70
CA ASN A 17 5.79 -1.47 15.57
C ASN A 17 5.48 0.00 15.87
N PHE A 18 4.65 0.25 16.87
CA PHE A 18 4.45 1.60 17.39
C PHE A 18 5.46 1.97 18.48
N ALA A 19 5.74 3.26 18.59
CA ALA A 19 6.57 3.74 19.68
C ALA A 19 5.94 3.37 21.04
N ALA A 20 6.77 2.89 21.97
CA ALA A 20 6.30 2.59 23.33
C ALA A 20 5.82 3.89 24.02
N PRO A 21 4.81 3.80 24.91
CA PRO A 21 4.37 4.95 25.67
C PRO A 21 5.51 5.51 26.54
N THR A 22 5.65 6.83 26.56
CA THR A 22 6.61 7.53 27.42
C THR A 22 5.87 8.09 28.63
N GLY A 23 6.15 7.53 29.81
CA GLY A 23 5.50 7.95 31.07
C GLY A 23 4.09 7.38 31.25
N SER A 24 3.21 8.13 31.93
CA SER A 24 1.84 7.71 32.32
C SER A 24 0.75 8.05 31.28
N GLY A 25 1.12 8.71 30.17
CA GLY A 25 0.18 9.11 29.12
C GLY A 25 -0.08 8.01 28.10
N PRO A 26 -1.09 8.18 27.23
CA PRO A 26 -1.31 7.28 26.11
C PRO A 26 -0.18 7.41 25.10
N THR A 27 0.06 6.35 24.33
CA THR A 27 0.92 6.42 23.15
C THR A 27 0.25 7.28 22.08
N LEU A 28 0.93 8.35 21.68
CA LEU A 28 0.52 9.15 20.52
C LEU A 28 1.26 8.63 19.29
N ILE A 29 0.51 8.29 18.26
CA ILE A 29 1.06 7.82 16.99
C ILE A 29 1.03 8.93 15.96
N ARG A 30 1.97 8.91 15.04
CA ARG A 30 2.04 9.86 13.93
C ARG A 30 1.07 9.48 12.83
N HIS A 31 0.83 10.39 11.88
CA HIS A 31 -0.04 10.11 10.74
C HIS A 31 0.48 8.95 9.89
N ASP A 32 1.78 8.83 9.72
CA ASP A 32 2.41 7.71 9.02
C ASP A 32 2.10 6.36 9.70
N ASP A 33 2.07 6.32 11.04
CA ASP A 33 1.71 5.12 11.79
C ASP A 33 0.23 4.75 11.54
N VAL A 34 -0.66 5.74 11.41
CA VAL A 34 -2.07 5.51 11.04
C VAL A 34 -2.18 4.98 9.62
N THR A 35 -1.42 5.55 8.68
CA THR A 35 -1.37 5.07 7.29
C THR A 35 -0.89 3.63 7.23
N GLY A 36 0.20 3.29 7.94
CA GLY A 36 0.70 1.91 8.05
C GLY A 36 -0.32 0.95 8.68
N LEU A 37 -1.04 1.37 9.73
CA LEU A 37 -2.11 0.57 10.32
C LEU A 37 -3.21 0.24 9.31
N ILE A 38 -3.63 1.22 8.53
CA ILE A 38 -4.69 1.05 7.54
C ILE A 38 -4.20 0.22 6.35
N HIS A 39 -2.93 0.37 5.96
CA HIS A 39 -2.26 -0.46 4.98
C HIS A 39 -2.30 -1.95 5.38
N GLU A 40 -1.76 -2.27 6.54
CA GLU A 40 -1.75 -3.65 7.05
C GLU A 40 -3.16 -4.22 7.25
N PHE A 41 -4.13 -3.36 7.56
CA PHE A 41 -5.54 -3.77 7.60
C PHE A 41 -6.08 -4.15 6.23
N GLY A 42 -5.57 -3.56 5.14
CA GLY A 42 -5.86 -3.96 3.77
C GLY A 42 -5.48 -5.42 3.51
N HIS A 43 -4.29 -5.85 3.94
CA HIS A 43 -3.90 -7.27 3.89
C HIS A 43 -4.83 -8.16 4.73
N VAL A 44 -5.21 -7.71 5.92
CA VAL A 44 -6.17 -8.45 6.75
C VAL A 44 -7.51 -8.64 6.04
N LEU A 45 -7.99 -7.63 5.33
CA LEU A 45 -9.23 -7.72 4.55
C LEU A 45 -9.09 -8.70 3.39
N GLU A 46 -7.99 -8.64 2.63
CA GLU A 46 -7.76 -9.57 1.53
C GLU A 46 -7.72 -11.02 2.01
N PHE A 47 -6.87 -11.32 2.98
CA PHE A 47 -6.76 -12.67 3.52
C PHE A 47 -8.01 -13.13 4.28
N GLY A 48 -8.73 -12.21 4.91
CA GLY A 48 -9.90 -12.53 5.73
C GLY A 48 -11.18 -12.75 4.91
N LEU A 49 -11.27 -12.12 3.75
CA LEU A 49 -12.44 -12.17 2.88
C LEU A 49 -12.28 -13.10 1.67
N ALA A 50 -11.06 -13.61 1.45
CA ALA A 50 -10.79 -14.57 0.38
C ALA A 50 -11.71 -15.77 0.44
N ARG A 51 -12.27 -16.15 -0.72
CA ARG A 51 -13.13 -17.30 -0.91
C ARG A 51 -12.55 -18.20 -1.99
N THR A 52 -11.60 -19.03 -1.60
CA THR A 52 -10.99 -20.01 -2.51
C THR A 52 -11.44 -21.41 -2.16
N ASP A 53 -11.73 -22.20 -3.18
CA ASP A 53 -12.16 -23.61 -3.04
C ASP A 53 -10.97 -24.56 -2.78
N GLY A 54 -9.97 -24.15 -2.03
CA GLY A 54 -8.80 -24.97 -1.75
C GLY A 54 -8.19 -24.73 -0.37
N ALA A 55 -8.03 -25.80 0.40
CA ALA A 55 -7.45 -25.78 1.75
C ALA A 55 -5.93 -25.50 1.79
N MET A 56 -5.27 -25.27 0.65
CA MET A 56 -3.81 -25.17 0.54
C MET A 56 -3.32 -23.86 -0.09
N VAL A 57 -4.10 -22.79 -0.05
CA VAL A 57 -3.65 -21.53 -0.56
C VAL A 57 -2.91 -20.80 0.55
N THR A 58 -1.59 -20.80 0.47
CA THR A 58 -0.69 -20.04 1.33
C THR A 58 -0.36 -18.70 0.66
N ASP A 59 0.09 -17.74 1.43
CA ASP A 59 0.50 -16.42 0.99
C ASP A 59 1.55 -16.44 -0.17
N SER A 60 2.18 -17.61 -0.39
CA SER A 60 3.20 -17.86 -1.41
C SER A 60 2.71 -17.91 -2.87
N TRP A 61 1.41 -17.82 -3.12
CA TRP A 61 0.82 -17.93 -4.46
C TRP A 61 0.23 -16.63 -4.99
N MET A 62 0.35 -15.55 -4.24
CA MET A 62 -0.10 -14.23 -4.67
C MET A 62 0.84 -13.66 -5.72
N GLU A 63 0.28 -13.08 -6.78
CA GLU A 63 1.06 -12.31 -7.73
C GLU A 63 1.77 -11.16 -6.99
N LEU A 64 3.09 -11.14 -7.04
CA LEU A 64 3.89 -10.18 -6.30
C LEU A 64 3.54 -8.73 -6.67
N ASP A 65 3.24 -8.49 -7.94
CA ASP A 65 2.85 -7.19 -8.47
C ASP A 65 1.40 -6.78 -8.17
N PHE A 66 0.66 -7.62 -7.43
CA PHE A 66 -0.69 -7.31 -6.96
C PHE A 66 -0.83 -7.34 -5.43
N VAL A 67 0.06 -8.02 -4.72
CA VAL A 67 -0.05 -8.26 -3.28
C VAL A 67 -0.26 -6.98 -2.46
N GLU A 68 0.32 -5.88 -2.91
CA GLU A 68 0.23 -4.58 -2.22
C GLU A 68 -0.96 -3.71 -2.71
N ALA A 69 -1.68 -4.12 -3.75
CA ALA A 69 -2.79 -3.28 -4.24
C ALA A 69 -3.96 -3.17 -3.22
N PRO A 70 -4.37 -4.25 -2.51
CA PRO A 70 -5.39 -4.16 -1.46
C PRO A 70 -4.95 -3.39 -0.21
N SER A 71 -3.67 -3.37 0.11
CA SER A 71 -3.13 -2.61 1.24
C SER A 71 -2.97 -1.13 0.88
N GLN A 72 -2.37 -0.84 -0.26
CA GLN A 72 -2.10 0.53 -0.70
C GLN A 72 -3.36 1.33 -1.04
N ILE A 73 -4.40 0.70 -1.60
CA ILE A 73 -5.68 1.40 -1.80
C ILE A 73 -6.24 1.91 -0.46
N MET A 74 -6.08 1.15 0.63
CA MET A 74 -6.60 1.52 1.95
C MET A 74 -5.93 2.76 2.53
N GLU A 75 -4.68 3.03 2.17
CA GLU A 75 -3.95 4.22 2.61
C GLU A 75 -4.67 5.54 2.26
N HIS A 76 -5.42 5.56 1.16
CA HIS A 76 -6.18 6.75 0.77
C HIS A 76 -7.19 7.21 1.82
N TRP A 77 -7.79 6.28 2.57
CA TRP A 77 -8.71 6.63 3.66
C TRP A 77 -8.02 7.31 4.83
N ALA A 78 -6.72 6.99 5.09
CA ALA A 78 -5.95 7.69 6.11
C ALA A 78 -5.76 9.19 5.78
N TRP A 79 -5.72 9.54 4.49
CA TRP A 79 -5.57 10.91 4.03
C TRP A 79 -6.89 11.62 3.76
N SER A 80 -8.01 10.94 3.94
CA SER A 80 -9.33 11.55 3.73
C SER A 80 -9.76 12.40 4.92
N PRO A 81 -10.04 13.71 4.73
CA PRO A 81 -10.58 14.57 5.76
C PRO A 81 -11.80 13.99 6.46
N ALA A 82 -12.74 13.43 5.70
CA ALA A 82 -13.95 12.84 6.23
C ALA A 82 -13.71 11.64 7.15
N VAL A 83 -12.67 10.86 6.87
CA VAL A 83 -12.29 9.69 7.68
C VAL A 83 -11.52 10.12 8.92
N VAL A 84 -10.54 11.01 8.76
CA VAL A 84 -9.72 11.52 9.89
C VAL A 84 -10.61 12.24 10.90
N GLN A 85 -11.58 13.04 10.44
CA GLN A 85 -12.55 13.70 11.32
C GLN A 85 -13.41 12.72 12.12
N ARG A 86 -13.70 11.54 11.56
CA ARG A 86 -14.46 10.49 12.27
C ARG A 86 -13.63 9.71 13.27
N LEU A 87 -12.38 9.41 12.93
CA LEU A 87 -11.50 8.54 13.73
C LEU A 87 -10.71 9.32 14.77
N GLY A 88 -10.22 10.52 14.42
CA GLY A 88 -9.36 11.33 15.27
C GLY A 88 -10.06 11.79 16.54
N ARG A 89 -9.37 11.73 17.69
CA ARG A 89 -9.82 12.28 18.96
C ARG A 89 -8.63 12.80 19.75
N HIS A 90 -8.80 13.97 20.32
CA HIS A 90 -7.79 14.52 21.22
C HIS A 90 -7.73 13.67 22.48
N TYR A 91 -6.55 13.17 22.82
CA TYR A 91 -6.37 12.16 23.86
C TYR A 91 -6.86 12.56 25.27
N ALA A 92 -6.81 13.85 25.61
CA ALA A 92 -7.22 14.34 26.92
C ALA A 92 -8.68 14.84 26.94
N THR A 93 -9.18 15.41 25.84
CA THR A 93 -10.51 16.05 25.82
C THR A 93 -11.57 15.24 25.07
N GLY A 94 -11.14 14.28 24.23
CA GLY A 94 -12.06 13.53 23.33
C GLY A 94 -12.60 14.37 22.16
N ALA A 95 -12.18 15.63 22.02
CA ALA A 95 -12.60 16.49 20.93
C ALA A 95 -12.11 15.94 19.56
N PRO A 96 -12.90 16.12 18.48
CA PRO A 96 -12.42 15.81 17.14
C PRO A 96 -11.26 16.73 16.74
N PRO A 97 -10.45 16.37 15.74
CA PRO A 97 -9.40 17.25 15.24
C PRO A 97 -10.02 18.56 14.69
N PRO A 98 -9.29 19.68 14.78
CA PRO A 98 -9.74 20.93 14.18
C PRO A 98 -9.98 20.81 12.68
N ASP A 99 -11.05 21.41 12.18
CA ASP A 99 -11.41 21.35 10.75
C ASP A 99 -10.29 21.89 9.84
N GLU A 100 -9.62 22.95 10.23
CA GLU A 100 -8.49 23.54 9.50
C GLU A 100 -7.33 22.55 9.34
N LEU A 101 -6.99 21.80 10.39
CA LEU A 101 -5.95 20.78 10.35
C LEU A 101 -6.30 19.64 9.38
N VAL A 102 -7.54 19.21 9.44
CA VAL A 102 -8.02 18.09 8.62
C VAL A 102 -8.15 18.51 7.15
N ALA A 103 -8.60 19.74 6.89
CA ALA A 103 -8.70 20.30 5.55
C ALA A 103 -7.34 20.42 4.82
N GLY A 104 -6.24 20.58 5.57
CA GLY A 104 -4.89 20.65 5.01
C GLY A 104 -4.27 19.30 4.61
N LEU A 105 -4.88 18.17 4.96
CA LEU A 105 -4.30 16.85 4.70
C LEU A 105 -4.06 16.54 3.21
N PRO A 106 -4.99 16.81 2.27
CA PRO A 106 -4.75 16.55 0.86
C PRO A 106 -3.57 17.34 0.30
N GLU A 107 -3.44 18.61 0.68
CA GLU A 107 -2.32 19.45 0.27
C GLU A 107 -0.99 18.95 0.86
N ALA A 108 -0.97 18.61 2.14
CA ALA A 108 0.21 18.06 2.80
C ALA A 108 0.67 16.74 2.15
N ARG A 109 -0.27 15.88 1.76
CA ARG A 109 0.03 14.67 0.99
C ARG A 109 0.64 15.01 -0.36
N GLN A 110 0.04 15.94 -1.10
CA GLN A 110 0.48 16.33 -2.44
C GLN A 110 1.89 16.92 -2.45
N LEU A 111 2.26 17.72 -1.44
CA LEU A 111 3.59 18.32 -1.33
C LEU A 111 4.73 17.31 -1.26
N ASN A 112 4.49 16.14 -0.70
CA ASN A 112 5.54 15.16 -0.43
C ASN A 112 5.44 13.89 -1.29
N ILE A 113 4.33 13.67 -1.97
CA ILE A 113 4.06 12.37 -2.61
C ILE A 113 5.08 12.00 -3.69
N GLY A 114 5.51 12.95 -4.51
CA GLY A 114 6.51 12.74 -5.56
C GLY A 114 7.87 12.35 -4.98
N THR A 115 8.33 13.08 -3.96
CA THR A 115 9.58 12.78 -3.26
C THR A 115 9.49 11.43 -2.54
N TYR A 116 8.38 11.16 -1.87
CA TYR A 116 8.14 9.89 -1.21
C TYR A 116 8.21 8.72 -2.19
N THR A 117 7.51 8.81 -3.33
CA THR A 117 7.50 7.76 -4.37
C THR A 117 8.88 7.57 -4.97
N LEU A 118 9.60 8.66 -5.24
CA LEU A 118 10.94 8.60 -5.79
C LEU A 118 11.92 7.88 -4.86
N PHE A 119 11.97 8.25 -3.57
CA PHE A 119 12.95 7.71 -2.63
C PHE A 119 12.57 6.35 -2.04
N ASN A 120 11.30 6.07 -1.86
CA ASN A 120 10.89 4.80 -1.26
C ASN A 120 10.68 3.69 -2.28
N PHE A 121 10.31 4.02 -3.51
CA PHE A 121 9.95 3.00 -4.49
C PHE A 121 10.81 3.04 -5.75
N ILE A 122 10.86 4.15 -6.49
CA ILE A 122 11.53 4.18 -7.81
C ILE A 122 13.03 3.88 -7.68
N PHE A 123 13.71 4.63 -6.84
CA PHE A 123 15.14 4.44 -6.62
C PHE A 123 15.46 3.03 -6.12
N ARG A 124 14.70 2.51 -5.16
CA ARG A 124 14.92 1.17 -4.61
C ARG A 124 14.62 0.07 -5.64
N ALA A 125 13.57 0.23 -6.44
CA ALA A 125 13.27 -0.69 -7.52
C ALA A 125 14.41 -0.74 -8.57
N LEU A 126 15.01 0.41 -8.88
CA LEU A 126 16.17 0.44 -9.78
C LEU A 126 17.39 -0.25 -9.17
N VAL A 127 17.66 -0.04 -7.88
CA VAL A 127 18.74 -0.74 -7.17
C VAL A 127 18.53 -2.25 -7.21
N ASP A 128 17.31 -2.70 -6.90
CA ASP A 128 16.94 -4.10 -6.95
C ASP A 128 17.19 -4.70 -8.34
N GLN A 129 16.73 -4.03 -9.40
CA GLN A 129 16.97 -4.48 -10.77
C GLN A 129 18.44 -4.50 -11.16
N TYR A 130 19.27 -3.59 -10.65
CA TYR A 130 20.71 -3.62 -10.90
C TYR A 130 21.40 -4.78 -10.17
N LEU A 131 20.98 -5.08 -8.94
CA LEU A 131 21.54 -6.18 -8.14
C LEU A 131 21.21 -7.55 -8.71
N HIS A 132 20.02 -7.69 -9.31
CA HIS A 132 19.53 -8.95 -9.89
C HIS A 132 19.66 -9.00 -11.43
N GLY A 133 20.43 -8.08 -12.02
CA GLY A 133 20.71 -8.07 -13.45
C GLY A 133 21.65 -9.23 -13.87
N PRO A 134 21.86 -9.44 -15.18
CA PRO A 134 22.65 -10.54 -15.69
C PRO A 134 24.15 -10.41 -15.36
N GLU A 135 24.63 -9.19 -15.10
CA GLU A 135 26.03 -8.92 -14.80
C GLU A 135 26.23 -8.65 -13.31
N PRO A 136 27.23 -9.27 -12.68
CA PRO A 136 27.57 -8.99 -11.29
C PRO A 136 27.91 -7.51 -11.09
N VAL A 137 27.36 -6.89 -10.06
CA VAL A 137 27.61 -5.50 -9.69
C VAL A 137 27.93 -5.41 -8.19
N ASP A 138 28.83 -4.50 -7.82
CA ASP A 138 29.02 -4.15 -6.42
C ASP A 138 27.77 -3.48 -5.86
N ALA A 139 27.38 -3.86 -4.63
CA ALA A 139 26.15 -3.37 -4.04
C ALA A 139 26.12 -1.84 -3.87
N MET A 140 27.27 -1.23 -3.53
CA MET A 140 27.35 0.22 -3.41
C MET A 140 27.29 0.91 -4.78
N ASP A 141 27.83 0.28 -5.83
CA ASP A 141 27.75 0.81 -7.19
C ASP A 141 26.31 0.73 -7.73
N ALA A 142 25.59 -0.37 -7.48
CA ALA A 142 24.18 -0.48 -7.79
C ALA A 142 23.37 0.63 -7.09
N TYR A 143 23.70 0.88 -5.82
CA TYR A 143 23.05 1.92 -5.01
C TYR A 143 23.33 3.32 -5.54
N ARG A 144 24.59 3.66 -5.88
CA ARG A 144 24.93 4.96 -6.49
C ARG A 144 24.22 5.16 -7.83
N ARG A 145 24.19 4.13 -8.67
CA ARG A 145 23.48 4.18 -9.96
C ARG A 145 22.00 4.41 -9.79
N GLY A 146 21.34 3.65 -8.90
CA GLY A 146 19.92 3.84 -8.59
C GLY A 146 19.64 5.21 -7.99
N PHE A 147 20.51 5.67 -7.08
CA PHE A 147 20.32 6.96 -6.41
C PHE A 147 20.46 8.16 -7.36
N ALA A 148 21.17 8.01 -8.45
CA ALA A 148 21.34 9.08 -9.45
C ALA A 148 20.00 9.57 -10.03
N VAL A 149 18.96 8.73 -10.07
CA VAL A 149 17.63 9.13 -10.55
C VAL A 149 16.98 10.21 -9.67
N THR A 150 17.41 10.31 -8.41
CA THR A 150 16.85 11.28 -7.46
C THR A 150 17.30 12.73 -7.75
N GLY A 151 18.38 12.90 -8.53
CA GLY A 151 19.00 14.21 -8.75
C GLY A 151 19.73 14.79 -7.53
N PHE A 152 19.75 14.10 -6.39
CA PHE A 152 20.47 14.53 -5.19
C PHE A 152 21.88 13.93 -5.13
N PRO A 153 22.84 14.60 -4.48
CA PRO A 153 24.17 14.06 -4.27
C PRO A 153 24.10 12.84 -3.36
N PHE A 154 24.80 11.77 -3.75
CA PHE A 154 24.91 10.57 -2.92
C PHE A 154 25.72 10.89 -1.65
N MET A 155 25.26 10.42 -0.50
CA MET A 155 25.94 10.62 0.78
C MET A 155 27.02 9.53 0.94
N GLU A 156 28.27 9.87 0.63
CA GLU A 156 29.39 8.97 0.79
C GLU A 156 29.62 8.57 2.26
N GLY A 157 30.14 7.36 2.47
CA GLY A 157 30.35 6.80 3.82
C GLY A 157 29.08 6.18 4.44
N THR A 158 27.95 6.15 3.73
CA THR A 158 26.78 5.41 4.12
C THR A 158 26.76 4.01 3.49
N PHE A 159 26.14 3.04 4.21
CA PHE A 159 26.04 1.64 3.78
C PHE A 159 24.56 1.23 3.66
N GLN A 160 23.80 1.97 2.89
CA GLN A 160 22.36 1.77 2.73
C GLN A 160 21.94 0.40 2.19
N PRO A 161 22.70 -0.29 1.30
CA PRO A 161 22.35 -1.66 0.91
C PRO A 161 22.14 -2.62 2.09
N GLY A 162 22.87 -2.44 3.18
CA GLY A 162 22.73 -3.25 4.38
C GLY A 162 21.43 -3.07 5.16
N THR A 163 20.61 -2.10 4.80
CA THR A 163 19.28 -1.85 5.40
C THR A 163 18.13 -2.14 4.45
N PHE A 164 18.43 -2.63 3.25
CA PHE A 164 17.44 -2.96 2.23
C PHE A 164 17.16 -4.46 2.24
N ASP A 165 16.48 -4.93 3.28
CA ASP A 165 16.18 -6.34 3.55
C ASP A 165 15.24 -6.99 2.53
N HIS A 166 14.37 -6.21 1.87
CA HIS A 166 13.43 -6.69 0.86
C HIS A 166 14.10 -7.47 -0.28
N ILE A 167 15.30 -7.06 -0.69
CA ILE A 167 16.03 -7.69 -1.82
C ILE A 167 16.66 -9.05 -1.47
N THR A 168 16.57 -9.49 -0.24
CA THR A 168 17.07 -10.81 0.20
C THR A 168 15.94 -11.75 0.59
N GLY A 169 14.72 -11.44 0.20
CA GLY A 169 13.50 -12.16 0.53
C GLY A 169 12.62 -12.41 -0.68
N ILE A 170 11.33 -12.28 -0.49
CA ILE A 170 10.33 -12.53 -1.56
C ILE A 170 10.27 -11.44 -2.62
N TYR A 171 10.93 -10.29 -2.40
CA TYR A 171 10.96 -9.15 -3.33
C TYR A 171 12.26 -9.07 -4.14
N ASP A 172 13.09 -10.11 -4.16
CA ASP A 172 14.28 -10.19 -4.99
C ASP A 172 13.90 -10.10 -6.47
N ALA A 173 14.48 -9.12 -7.19
CA ALA A 173 14.08 -8.68 -8.53
C ALA A 173 12.62 -8.23 -8.66
N GLY A 174 11.90 -8.10 -7.56
CA GLY A 174 10.45 -7.87 -7.50
C GLY A 174 10.03 -6.57 -6.81
N PHE A 175 10.96 -5.74 -6.32
CA PHE A 175 10.59 -4.53 -5.55
C PHE A 175 9.79 -3.49 -6.37
N TYR A 176 9.87 -3.53 -7.70
CA TYR A 176 9.04 -2.69 -8.58
C TYR A 176 7.54 -2.89 -8.37
N SER A 177 7.15 -4.04 -7.82
CA SER A 177 5.76 -4.42 -7.57
C SER A 177 5.00 -3.44 -6.70
N TYR A 178 5.68 -2.76 -5.77
CA TYR A 178 5.08 -1.71 -4.94
C TYR A 178 4.53 -0.54 -5.77
N ILE A 179 5.26 -0.11 -6.81
CA ILE A 179 4.78 0.95 -7.70
C ILE A 179 3.65 0.44 -8.58
N TRP A 180 3.79 -0.79 -9.08
CA TRP A 180 2.78 -1.42 -9.91
C TRP A 180 1.45 -1.58 -9.18
N ALA A 181 1.52 -2.03 -7.94
CA ALA A 181 0.36 -2.15 -7.06
C ALA A 181 -0.27 -0.78 -6.73
N GLN A 182 0.55 0.29 -6.59
CA GLN A 182 0.02 1.64 -6.41
C GLN A 182 -0.80 2.11 -7.60
N VAL A 183 -0.38 1.81 -8.84
CA VAL A 183 -1.16 2.12 -10.05
C VAL A 183 -2.54 1.48 -9.96
N PHE A 184 -2.63 0.21 -9.60
CA PHE A 184 -3.90 -0.47 -9.41
C PHE A 184 -4.71 0.11 -8.25
N GLY A 185 -4.06 0.39 -7.12
CA GLY A 185 -4.70 0.97 -5.94
C GLY A 185 -5.32 2.33 -6.22
N ASP A 186 -4.58 3.21 -6.88
CA ASP A 186 -5.04 4.56 -7.25
C ASP A 186 -6.20 4.50 -8.25
N ASP A 187 -6.10 3.64 -9.26
CA ASP A 187 -7.16 3.50 -10.27
C ASP A 187 -8.45 2.91 -9.65
N MET A 188 -8.32 1.90 -8.78
CA MET A 188 -9.47 1.39 -8.04
C MET A 188 -10.07 2.42 -7.09
N PHE A 189 -9.23 3.26 -6.47
CA PHE A 189 -9.71 4.30 -5.57
C PHE A 189 -10.56 5.36 -6.28
N SER A 190 -10.32 5.62 -7.57
CA SER A 190 -11.15 6.53 -8.37
C SER A 190 -12.64 6.15 -8.33
N ALA A 191 -12.95 4.85 -8.33
CA ALA A 191 -14.33 4.39 -8.23
C ALA A 191 -15.00 4.73 -6.89
N PHE A 192 -14.22 4.85 -5.80
CA PHE A 192 -14.74 5.31 -4.51
C PHE A 192 -14.90 6.84 -4.47
N LEU A 193 -14.07 7.58 -5.19
CA LEU A 193 -14.27 9.02 -5.34
C LEU A 193 -15.56 9.32 -6.10
N ASP A 194 -15.84 8.59 -7.18
CA ASP A 194 -17.02 8.76 -8.02
C ASP A 194 -18.32 8.27 -7.33
N GLY A 195 -18.24 7.09 -6.70
CA GLY A 195 -19.41 6.43 -6.12
C GLY A 195 -19.66 6.75 -4.64
N GLY A 196 -18.79 7.55 -4.03
CA GLY A 196 -18.80 7.90 -2.61
C GLY A 196 -17.82 7.10 -1.77
N LEU A 197 -16.94 7.82 -1.08
CA LEU A 197 -15.80 7.28 -0.31
C LEU A 197 -16.20 6.22 0.73
N LEU A 198 -17.38 6.33 1.31
CA LEU A 198 -17.93 5.40 2.31
C LEU A 198 -19.20 4.68 1.80
N SER A 199 -19.35 4.56 0.48
CA SER A 199 -20.46 3.87 -0.16
C SER A 199 -20.41 2.37 0.14
N ALA A 200 -21.46 1.87 0.77
CA ALA A 200 -21.60 0.43 1.01
C ALA A 200 -21.71 -0.38 -0.29
N GLU A 201 -22.28 0.22 -1.34
CA GLU A 201 -22.43 -0.42 -2.65
C GLU A 201 -21.05 -0.60 -3.34
N VAL A 202 -20.24 0.47 -3.39
CA VAL A 202 -18.89 0.40 -3.96
C VAL A 202 -18.02 -0.55 -3.15
N GLY A 203 -18.10 -0.48 -1.81
CA GLY A 203 -17.37 -1.39 -0.92
C GLY A 203 -17.77 -2.86 -1.11
N ALA A 204 -19.06 -3.14 -1.27
CA ALA A 204 -19.54 -4.51 -1.55
C ALA A 204 -19.06 -5.01 -2.93
N ARG A 205 -19.01 -4.13 -3.95
CA ARG A 205 -18.44 -4.45 -5.26
C ARG A 205 -16.95 -4.73 -5.16
N TYR A 206 -16.18 -3.87 -4.47
CA TYR A 206 -14.75 -4.06 -4.22
C TYR A 206 -14.48 -5.41 -3.53
N ARG A 207 -15.22 -5.70 -2.48
CA ARG A 207 -15.14 -6.99 -1.79
C ARG A 207 -15.36 -8.16 -2.76
N ARG A 208 -16.43 -8.14 -3.54
CA ARG A 208 -16.83 -9.24 -4.42
C ARG A 208 -15.88 -9.44 -5.59
N GLU A 209 -15.41 -8.35 -6.22
CA GLU A 209 -14.60 -8.42 -7.44
C GLU A 209 -13.10 -8.49 -7.16
N VAL A 210 -12.63 -7.95 -6.02
CA VAL A 210 -11.20 -7.84 -5.72
C VAL A 210 -10.78 -8.77 -4.59
N LEU A 211 -11.46 -8.74 -3.45
CA LEU A 211 -11.00 -9.45 -2.26
C LEU A 211 -11.43 -10.92 -2.22
N GLU A 212 -12.69 -11.22 -2.54
CA GLU A 212 -13.22 -12.60 -2.49
C GLU A 212 -12.58 -13.55 -3.50
N PRO A 213 -12.30 -13.15 -4.78
CA PRO A 213 -11.67 -14.04 -5.75
C PRO A 213 -10.23 -14.39 -5.43
N SER A 214 -9.52 -13.48 -4.72
CA SER A 214 -8.16 -13.69 -4.24
C SER A 214 -7.27 -14.41 -5.28
N TRP A 215 -6.52 -15.41 -4.87
CA TRP A 215 -5.52 -16.11 -5.69
C TRP A 215 -6.08 -16.94 -6.86
N GLY A 216 -7.38 -17.14 -6.91
CA GLY A 216 -8.02 -17.88 -8.00
C GLY A 216 -8.16 -17.09 -9.30
N VAL A 217 -7.99 -15.75 -9.23
CA VAL A 217 -8.15 -14.83 -10.35
C VAL A 217 -6.96 -13.87 -10.42
N PRO A 218 -6.31 -13.71 -11.58
CA PRO A 218 -5.22 -12.75 -11.75
C PRO A 218 -5.59 -11.34 -11.31
N GLY A 219 -4.67 -10.64 -10.64
CA GLY A 219 -4.90 -9.32 -10.06
C GLY A 219 -5.45 -8.31 -11.05
N ARG A 220 -4.89 -8.25 -12.26
CA ARG A 220 -5.40 -7.40 -13.34
C ARG A 220 -6.86 -7.67 -13.66
N GLN A 221 -7.29 -8.94 -13.73
CA GLN A 221 -8.68 -9.29 -14.02
C GLN A 221 -9.62 -8.87 -12.88
N ARG A 222 -9.16 -8.94 -11.62
CA ARG A 222 -9.90 -8.44 -10.45
C ARG A 222 -10.12 -6.93 -10.54
N VAL A 223 -9.10 -6.17 -10.94
CA VAL A 223 -9.20 -4.73 -11.17
C VAL A 223 -10.17 -4.42 -12.31
N GLU A 224 -10.05 -5.11 -13.45
CA GLU A 224 -10.95 -4.95 -14.60
C GLU A 224 -12.40 -5.25 -14.21
N GLY A 225 -12.65 -6.32 -13.46
CA GLY A 225 -13.98 -6.68 -12.95
C GLY A 225 -14.58 -5.60 -12.04
N PHE A 226 -13.76 -5.03 -11.16
CA PHE A 226 -14.20 -3.97 -10.26
C PHE A 226 -14.47 -2.65 -10.97
N LEU A 227 -13.57 -2.23 -11.87
CA LEU A 227 -13.68 -0.97 -12.60
C LEU A 227 -14.67 -1.02 -13.77
N GLY A 228 -14.95 -2.21 -14.33
CA GLY A 228 -15.72 -2.38 -15.56
C GLY A 228 -14.97 -1.89 -16.81
N ARG A 229 -13.66 -1.68 -16.72
CA ARG A 229 -12.76 -1.26 -17.78
C ARG A 229 -11.33 -1.75 -17.51
N PRO A 230 -10.43 -1.76 -18.50
CA PRO A 230 -9.01 -1.99 -18.26
C PRO A 230 -8.43 -0.98 -17.25
N PRO A 231 -7.47 -1.39 -16.41
CA PRO A 231 -6.76 -0.49 -15.50
C PRO A 231 -5.94 0.56 -16.27
N SER A 232 -5.76 1.71 -15.65
CA SER A 232 -5.03 2.87 -16.19
C SER A 232 -4.10 3.43 -15.12
N ASP A 233 -2.99 3.99 -15.56
CA ASP A 233 -2.02 4.72 -14.73
C ASP A 233 -2.41 6.18 -14.46
N ARG A 234 -3.49 6.63 -15.07
CA ARG A 234 -3.92 8.04 -15.01
C ARG A 234 -4.08 8.56 -13.59
N ALA A 235 -4.81 7.83 -12.73
CA ALA A 235 -5.04 8.26 -11.34
C ALA A 235 -3.72 8.33 -10.54
N PHE A 236 -2.79 7.42 -10.80
CA PHE A 236 -1.46 7.45 -10.21
C PHE A 236 -0.65 8.67 -10.65
N LEU A 237 -0.62 8.97 -11.96
CA LEU A 237 0.09 10.14 -12.49
C LEU A 237 -0.53 11.46 -12.00
N GLU A 238 -1.86 11.56 -11.99
CA GLU A 238 -2.58 12.71 -11.42
C GLU A 238 -2.23 12.92 -9.95
N ARG A 239 -2.17 11.85 -9.16
CA ARG A 239 -1.75 11.91 -7.74
C ARG A 239 -0.31 12.40 -7.58
N LEU A 240 0.59 12.04 -8.48
CA LEU A 240 1.97 12.54 -8.48
C LEU A 240 2.11 13.99 -8.98
N GLY A 241 1.03 14.61 -9.46
CA GLY A 241 1.07 15.93 -10.07
C GLY A 241 1.67 15.92 -11.48
N ILE A 242 1.78 14.75 -12.10
CA ILE A 242 2.22 14.57 -13.48
C ILE A 242 0.95 14.60 -14.33
N ALA A 243 0.66 15.75 -14.96
CA ALA A 243 -0.46 15.86 -15.88
C ALA A 243 -0.22 14.91 -17.06
N GLY A 244 -1.13 13.96 -17.28
CA GLY A 244 -1.17 13.20 -18.52
C GLY A 244 -1.46 14.16 -19.68
N GLU A 245 -0.63 14.14 -20.70
CA GLU A 245 -0.94 14.75 -21.98
C GLU A 245 -2.07 14.00 -22.69
#